data_3bbe9ea7c15d775e0c447dfb8355f4a8
#
_entry.id   3bbe9ea7c15d775e0c447dfb8355f4a8
#
_cell.length_a   1.000
_cell.length_b   1.000
_cell.length_c   1.000
_cell.angle_alpha   90.00
_cell.angle_beta   90.00
_cell.angle_gamma   90.00
#
_symmetry.space_group_name_H-M   'P 1'
#
loop_
_entity.id
_entity.type
_entity.pdbx_description
1 polymer ?
#
loop_
_entity_poly.entity_id
_entity_poly.type
_entity_poly.pdbx_seq_one_letter_code
_entity_poly.pdbx_strand_id
1 'polypeptide(L)'
;MTGLSGALSTFHTADTNELLVSSSDAGRADSVWFAVQTWPRYEKRVASELESKRVEVFLPLLRDKHKWSDRERTVESPLFPSYLFVRTREALDARIPVLRTNGVMNFLGVRGTGSPVPESEIESVRLLLNRHISFHAHPFLNVGQRVRIRSGSLQGVEGILVEKNDDLSLVVSVQIIQRSLAIRLAGYQIEAA
;
A
#
# COMPACT_ATOMS: atom_id res chain seq x y z
N MET A 1 74.05 -18.22 -21.35
CA MET A 1 73.50 -19.25 -20.48
C MET A 1 72.45 -18.53 -19.61
N THR A 2 71.29 -18.50 -20.07
CA THR A 2 70.11 -19.31 -19.70
C THR A 2 69.54 -19.01 -18.30
N GLY A 3 68.35 -18.52 -18.30
CA GLY A 3 67.49 -18.49 -17.13
C GLY A 3 66.20 -17.70 -17.33
N LEU A 4 65.29 -18.26 -18.07
CA LEU A 4 63.87 -17.80 -18.10
C LEU A 4 63.18 -18.14 -16.78
N SER A 5 62.54 -17.16 -16.13
CA SER A 5 61.62 -17.42 -15.07
C SER A 5 60.27 -16.76 -15.45
N GLY A 6 59.30 -17.61 -15.61
CA GLY A 6 57.94 -17.24 -15.99
C GLY A 6 57.17 -16.59 -14.82
N ALA A 7 56.51 -15.49 -15.11
CA ALA A 7 55.51 -14.87 -14.26
C ALA A 7 54.14 -15.54 -14.48
N LEU A 8 53.65 -16.24 -13.50
CA LEU A 8 52.26 -16.71 -13.42
C LEU A 8 51.34 -15.52 -13.16
N SER A 9 50.52 -15.21 -14.13
CA SER A 9 49.44 -14.24 -14.02
C SER A 9 48.29 -14.85 -13.24
N THR A 10 48.08 -14.33 -12.04
CA THR A 10 46.91 -14.67 -11.21
C THR A 10 45.71 -13.93 -11.76
N PHE A 11 44.80 -14.65 -12.41
CA PHE A 11 43.48 -14.11 -12.76
C PHE A 11 42.68 -13.94 -11.49
N HIS A 12 42.40 -12.68 -11.15
CA HIS A 12 41.51 -12.29 -10.09
C HIS A 12 40.07 -12.47 -10.63
N THR A 13 39.36 -13.46 -10.13
CA THR A 13 37.93 -13.64 -10.35
C THR A 13 37.21 -12.53 -9.59
N ALA A 14 36.89 -11.45 -10.31
CA ALA A 14 36.05 -10.37 -9.78
C ALA A 14 34.63 -10.87 -9.62
N ASP A 15 34.09 -10.62 -8.45
CA ASP A 15 32.77 -10.95 -7.96
C ASP A 15 31.63 -10.64 -8.94
N THR A 16 31.02 -11.68 -9.47
CA THR A 16 29.80 -11.61 -10.28
C THR A 16 28.54 -11.39 -9.43
N ASN A 17 28.70 -11.22 -8.12
CA ASN A 17 27.56 -11.12 -7.18
C ASN A 17 27.14 -9.68 -6.88
N GLU A 18 27.93 -8.67 -7.27
CA GLU A 18 27.63 -7.26 -6.98
C GLU A 18 26.73 -6.59 -8.03
N LEU A 19 26.59 -7.19 -9.21
CA LEU A 19 25.75 -6.65 -10.29
C LEU A 19 24.27 -7.09 -10.27
N LEU A 20 23.90 -8.04 -9.40
CA LEU A 20 22.53 -8.54 -9.30
C LEU A 20 21.67 -7.81 -8.24
N VAL A 21 22.28 -7.02 -7.36
CA VAL A 21 21.56 -6.28 -6.31
C VAL A 21 21.06 -4.92 -6.79
N SER A 22 21.66 -4.34 -7.83
CA SER A 22 21.31 -2.98 -8.29
C SER A 22 20.14 -2.90 -9.27
N SER A 23 19.72 -4.02 -9.88
CA SER A 23 18.63 -3.99 -10.88
C SER A 23 17.22 -4.08 -10.29
N SER A 24 17.07 -4.56 -9.07
CA SER A 24 15.77 -4.61 -8.38
C SER A 24 15.41 -3.28 -7.69
N ASP A 25 16.39 -2.50 -7.31
CA ASP A 25 16.19 -1.22 -6.61
C ASP A 25 15.97 -0.06 -7.59
N ALA A 26 16.60 -0.08 -8.75
CA ALA A 26 16.41 0.94 -9.80
C ALA A 26 14.97 0.95 -10.37
N GLY A 27 14.29 -0.20 -10.42
CA GLY A 27 12.89 -0.29 -10.86
C GLY A 27 11.88 0.21 -9.82
N ARG A 28 12.28 0.36 -8.56
CA ARG A 28 11.41 0.80 -7.46
C ARG A 28 11.40 2.32 -7.32
N ALA A 29 12.47 3.01 -7.73
CA ALA A 29 12.60 4.46 -7.64
C ALA A 29 11.56 5.21 -8.48
N ASP A 30 11.15 4.66 -9.63
CA ASP A 30 10.19 5.29 -10.55
C ASP A 30 8.76 4.70 -10.44
N SER A 31 8.50 3.84 -9.45
CA SER A 31 7.21 3.21 -9.29
C SER A 31 6.39 3.91 -8.21
N VAL A 32 5.13 4.16 -8.50
CA VAL A 32 4.17 4.82 -7.62
C VAL A 32 2.93 3.96 -7.43
N TRP A 33 2.19 4.23 -6.36
CA TRP A 33 0.94 3.53 -6.09
C TRP A 33 -0.20 4.08 -6.92
N PHE A 34 -1.08 3.19 -7.37
CA PHE A 34 -2.33 3.50 -8.02
C PHE A 34 -3.46 2.73 -7.38
N ALA A 35 -4.62 3.36 -7.27
CA ALA A 35 -5.84 2.65 -6.93
C ALA A 35 -6.45 2.00 -8.18
N VAL A 36 -6.86 0.75 -8.04
CA VAL A 36 -7.48 -0.05 -9.08
C VAL A 36 -8.86 -0.47 -8.62
N GLN A 37 -9.85 -0.22 -9.47
CA GLN A 37 -11.22 -0.69 -9.26
C GLN A 37 -11.37 -2.10 -9.81
N THR A 38 -12.02 -2.95 -9.01
CA THR A 38 -12.31 -4.34 -9.37
C THR A 38 -13.82 -4.59 -9.41
N TRP A 39 -14.23 -5.68 -10.01
CA TRP A 39 -15.57 -6.18 -9.80
C TRP A 39 -15.77 -6.51 -8.32
N PRO A 40 -16.99 -6.33 -7.80
CA PRO A 40 -17.29 -6.67 -6.40
C PRO A 40 -16.96 -8.12 -6.09
N ARG A 41 -16.27 -8.35 -4.97
CA ARG A 41 -15.82 -9.67 -4.49
C ARG A 41 -14.71 -10.34 -5.33
N TYR A 42 -14.11 -9.61 -6.29
CA TYR A 42 -12.96 -10.09 -7.05
C TYR A 42 -11.62 -9.63 -6.48
N GLU A 43 -11.62 -8.80 -5.45
CA GLU A 43 -10.43 -8.14 -4.90
C GLU A 43 -9.31 -9.14 -4.58
N LYS A 44 -9.62 -10.21 -3.84
CA LYS A 44 -8.64 -11.25 -3.45
C LYS A 44 -8.13 -12.04 -4.65
N ARG A 45 -9.00 -12.34 -5.61
CA ARG A 45 -8.62 -13.04 -6.83
C ARG A 45 -7.72 -12.19 -7.71
N VAL A 46 -8.08 -10.93 -7.90
CA VAL A 46 -7.27 -9.97 -8.65
C VAL A 46 -5.91 -9.77 -8.01
N ALA A 47 -5.88 -9.61 -6.67
CA ALA A 47 -4.62 -9.47 -5.94
C ALA A 47 -3.69 -10.68 -6.19
N SER A 48 -4.18 -11.90 -6.00
CA SER A 48 -3.40 -13.12 -6.23
C SER A 48 -2.90 -13.26 -7.68
N GLU A 49 -3.75 -12.91 -8.67
CA GLU A 49 -3.35 -12.95 -10.08
C GLU A 49 -2.28 -11.91 -10.40
N LEU A 50 -2.38 -10.69 -9.86
CA LEU A 50 -1.37 -9.64 -10.03
C LEU A 50 -0.05 -9.99 -9.36
N GLU A 51 -0.07 -10.56 -8.16
CA GLU A 51 1.12 -11.07 -7.46
C GLU A 51 1.83 -12.15 -8.29
N SER A 52 1.08 -13.06 -8.93
CA SER A 52 1.65 -14.06 -9.85
C SER A 52 2.34 -13.44 -11.06
N LYS A 53 1.91 -12.24 -11.47
CA LYS A 53 2.52 -11.43 -12.53
C LYS A 53 3.67 -10.55 -12.01
N ARG A 54 4.07 -10.70 -10.73
CA ARG A 54 5.11 -9.92 -10.06
C ARG A 54 4.79 -8.42 -9.95
N VAL A 55 3.51 -8.07 -9.91
CA VAL A 55 3.05 -6.72 -9.58
C VAL A 55 2.96 -6.61 -8.07
N GLU A 56 3.54 -5.57 -7.48
CA GLU A 56 3.39 -5.29 -6.05
C GLU A 56 1.95 -4.83 -5.79
N VAL A 57 1.23 -5.57 -4.93
CA VAL A 57 -0.17 -5.34 -4.61
C VAL A 57 -0.35 -5.05 -3.13
N PHE A 58 -1.21 -4.12 -2.81
CA PHE A 58 -1.71 -3.88 -1.47
C PHE A 58 -3.23 -4.00 -1.45
N LEU A 59 -3.73 -5.10 -0.89
CA LEU A 59 -5.15 -5.31 -0.60
C LEU A 59 -5.34 -5.22 0.92
N PRO A 60 -5.79 -4.08 1.44
CA PRO A 60 -6.04 -3.94 2.87
C PRO A 60 -7.24 -4.79 3.28
N LEU A 61 -7.01 -5.73 4.21
CA LEU A 61 -8.03 -6.65 4.71
C LEU A 61 -8.32 -6.38 6.18
N LEU A 62 -9.60 -6.29 6.52
CA LEU A 62 -10.11 -6.34 7.88
C LEU A 62 -10.25 -7.78 8.32
N ARG A 63 -9.83 -8.07 9.55
CA ARG A 63 -10.04 -9.36 10.21
C ARG A 63 -11.08 -9.21 11.30
N ASP A 64 -12.31 -9.60 11.00
CA ASP A 64 -13.40 -9.58 11.95
C ASP A 64 -13.64 -10.99 12.51
N LYS A 65 -13.72 -11.08 13.84
CA LYS A 65 -14.13 -12.30 14.52
C LYS A 65 -15.64 -12.36 14.58
N HIS A 66 -16.25 -13.20 13.78
CA HIS A 66 -17.67 -13.50 13.87
C HIS A 66 -17.88 -14.71 14.76
N LYS A 67 -18.61 -14.48 15.87
CA LYS A 67 -19.04 -15.55 16.76
C LYS A 67 -20.39 -16.08 16.26
N TRP A 68 -20.39 -17.28 15.72
CA TRP A 68 -21.61 -18.03 15.42
C TRP A 68 -21.93 -18.89 16.67
N SER A 69 -23.16 -19.38 16.78
CA SER A 69 -23.65 -20.02 18.01
C SER A 69 -22.75 -21.12 18.59
N ASP A 70 -21.91 -21.78 17.78
CA ASP A 70 -21.08 -22.93 18.18
C ASP A 70 -19.58 -22.80 17.84
N ARG A 71 -19.18 -21.75 17.08
CA ARG A 71 -17.76 -21.56 16.71
C ARG A 71 -17.40 -20.10 16.41
N GLU A 72 -16.16 -19.74 16.71
CA GLU A 72 -15.57 -18.48 16.24
C GLU A 72 -14.94 -18.70 14.86
N ARG A 73 -15.23 -17.80 13.92
CA ARG A 73 -14.57 -17.76 12.62
C ARG A 73 -14.04 -16.36 12.35
N THR A 74 -12.75 -16.28 12.01
CA THR A 74 -12.16 -15.05 11.51
C THR A 74 -12.53 -14.90 10.04
N VAL A 75 -13.20 -13.82 9.71
CA VAL A 75 -13.55 -13.46 8.33
C VAL A 75 -12.68 -12.28 7.91
N GLU A 76 -12.01 -12.43 6.78
CA GLU A 76 -11.25 -11.35 6.17
C GLU A 76 -12.09 -10.72 5.07
N SER A 77 -12.37 -9.43 5.22
CA SER A 77 -13.08 -8.62 4.22
C SER A 77 -12.20 -7.47 3.73
N PRO A 78 -12.31 -7.07 2.46
CA PRO A 78 -11.61 -5.88 1.98
C PRO A 78 -12.05 -4.65 2.76
N LEU A 79 -11.06 -3.87 3.24
CA LEU A 79 -11.30 -2.60 3.93
C LEU A 79 -11.98 -1.59 3.00
N PHE A 80 -11.61 -1.61 1.73
CA PHE A 80 -12.21 -0.82 0.66
C PHE A 80 -12.84 -1.76 -0.37
N PRO A 81 -14.15 -2.08 -0.26
CA PRO A 81 -14.80 -2.97 -1.22
C PRO A 81 -14.68 -2.48 -2.65
N SER A 82 -14.34 -3.38 -3.56
CA SER A 82 -14.09 -3.14 -4.99
C SER A 82 -12.83 -2.34 -5.31
N TYR A 83 -11.89 -2.20 -4.36
CA TYR A 83 -10.62 -1.50 -4.57
C TYR A 83 -9.44 -2.28 -4.03
N LEU A 84 -8.33 -2.19 -4.75
CA LEU A 84 -6.99 -2.57 -4.29
C LEU A 84 -5.97 -1.56 -4.83
N PHE A 85 -4.76 -1.63 -4.33
CA PHE A 85 -3.68 -0.75 -4.74
C PHE A 85 -2.58 -1.58 -5.41
N VAL A 86 -2.01 -1.02 -6.47
CA VAL A 86 -0.89 -1.62 -7.18
C VAL A 86 0.25 -0.62 -7.27
N ARG A 87 1.47 -1.09 -7.12
CA ARG A 87 2.65 -0.29 -7.35
C ARG A 87 3.21 -0.60 -8.72
N THR A 88 3.28 0.40 -9.57
CA THR A 88 3.80 0.26 -10.94
C THR A 88 4.35 1.59 -11.44
N ARG A 89 5.08 1.57 -12.55
CA ARG A 89 5.54 2.79 -13.21
C ARG A 89 4.35 3.56 -13.81
N GLU A 90 4.51 4.87 -13.95
CA GLU A 90 3.47 5.72 -14.56
C GLU A 90 3.26 5.44 -16.05
N ALA A 91 4.22 4.82 -16.70
CA ALA A 91 4.16 4.48 -18.13
C ALA A 91 2.98 3.56 -18.45
N LEU A 92 2.31 3.82 -19.56
CA LEU A 92 1.11 3.07 -19.97
C LEU A 92 1.37 1.59 -20.18
N ASP A 93 2.53 1.22 -20.75
CA ASP A 93 2.94 -0.17 -20.97
C ASP A 93 3.02 -0.97 -19.68
N ALA A 94 3.47 -0.35 -18.58
CA ALA A 94 3.55 -0.98 -17.27
C ALA A 94 2.16 -1.25 -16.65
N ARG A 95 1.11 -0.55 -17.08
CA ARG A 95 -0.27 -0.72 -16.60
C ARG A 95 -1.07 -1.76 -17.37
N ILE A 96 -0.66 -2.10 -18.59
CA ILE A 96 -1.35 -3.08 -19.44
C ILE A 96 -1.51 -4.44 -18.73
N PRO A 97 -0.51 -5.02 -18.06
CA PRO A 97 -0.66 -6.30 -17.36
C PRO A 97 -1.74 -6.25 -16.27
N VAL A 98 -1.90 -5.10 -15.59
CA VAL A 98 -2.93 -4.89 -14.58
C VAL A 98 -4.31 -4.85 -15.23
N LEU A 99 -4.49 -4.04 -16.27
CA LEU A 99 -5.76 -3.89 -16.98
C LEU A 99 -6.25 -5.19 -17.64
N ARG A 100 -5.32 -6.06 -18.04
CA ARG A 100 -5.64 -7.37 -18.62
C ARG A 100 -5.95 -8.45 -17.58
N THR A 101 -5.91 -8.11 -16.29
CA THR A 101 -6.23 -9.05 -15.22
C THR A 101 -7.74 -9.19 -15.09
N ASN A 102 -8.23 -10.41 -15.09
CA ASN A 102 -9.66 -10.67 -15.01
C ASN A 102 -10.25 -10.16 -13.68
N GLY A 103 -11.27 -9.33 -13.78
CA GLY A 103 -11.92 -8.67 -12.64
C GLY A 103 -11.42 -7.26 -12.36
N VAL A 104 -10.39 -6.78 -13.05
CA VAL A 104 -10.00 -5.37 -13.06
C VAL A 104 -10.93 -4.60 -13.98
N MET A 105 -11.43 -3.47 -13.48
CA MET A 105 -12.27 -2.56 -14.27
C MET A 105 -11.43 -1.43 -14.88
N ASN A 106 -10.76 -0.66 -14.03
CA ASN A 106 -9.95 0.48 -14.45
C ASN A 106 -8.99 0.94 -13.34
N PHE A 107 -8.06 1.81 -13.70
CA PHE A 107 -7.34 2.65 -12.74
C PHE A 107 -8.20 3.85 -12.36
N LEU A 108 -8.16 4.25 -11.07
CA LEU A 108 -8.83 5.46 -10.63
C LEU A 108 -8.01 6.69 -10.96
N GLY A 109 -8.68 7.71 -11.51
CA GLY A 109 -8.06 8.97 -11.88
C GLY A 109 -8.74 9.61 -13.07
N VAL A 110 -8.13 10.68 -13.56
CA VAL A 110 -8.68 11.42 -14.70
C VAL A 110 -8.73 10.53 -15.93
N ARG A 111 -9.91 10.37 -16.53
CA ARG A 111 -10.17 9.57 -17.74
C ARG A 111 -9.72 8.09 -17.64
N GLY A 112 -9.67 7.52 -16.42
CA GLY A 112 -9.24 6.13 -16.24
C GLY A 112 -7.74 5.88 -16.46
N THR A 113 -6.94 6.94 -16.61
CA THR A 113 -5.48 6.81 -16.80
C THR A 113 -4.74 6.49 -15.51
N GLY A 114 -5.41 6.59 -14.37
CA GLY A 114 -4.81 6.43 -13.05
C GLY A 114 -4.15 7.72 -12.56
N SER A 115 -4.46 8.08 -11.31
CA SER A 115 -3.72 9.12 -10.59
C SER A 115 -2.89 8.49 -9.50
N PRO A 116 -1.63 8.91 -9.31
CA PRO A 116 -0.80 8.40 -8.23
C PRO A 116 -1.43 8.60 -6.86
N VAL A 117 -1.30 7.58 -6.02
CA VAL A 117 -1.67 7.63 -4.60
C VAL A 117 -0.41 7.93 -3.81
N PRO A 118 -0.40 8.94 -2.93
CA PRO A 118 0.74 9.22 -2.08
C PRO A 118 1.17 8.01 -1.23
N GLU A 119 2.47 7.74 -1.16
CA GLU A 119 3.02 6.67 -0.31
C GLU A 119 2.54 6.81 1.14
N SER A 120 2.47 8.04 1.66
CA SER A 120 2.02 8.32 3.03
C SER A 120 0.59 7.85 3.31
N GLU A 121 -0.31 7.86 2.32
CA GLU A 121 -1.67 7.34 2.48
C GLU A 121 -1.66 5.80 2.60
N ILE A 122 -0.86 5.13 1.79
CA ILE A 122 -0.70 3.66 1.83
C ILE A 122 -0.08 3.23 3.16
N GLU A 123 1.00 3.89 3.58
CA GLU A 123 1.68 3.58 4.84
C GLU A 123 0.79 3.84 6.06
N SER A 124 0.00 4.90 6.05
CA SER A 124 -0.99 5.16 7.10
C SER A 124 -1.98 4.02 7.25
N VAL A 125 -2.51 3.52 6.12
CA VAL A 125 -3.43 2.36 6.13
C VAL A 125 -2.72 1.09 6.62
N ARG A 126 -1.47 0.84 6.19
CA ARG A 126 -0.66 -0.30 6.66
C ARG A 126 -0.44 -0.25 8.17
N LEU A 127 -0.08 0.92 8.70
CA LEU A 127 0.13 1.11 10.14
C LEU A 127 -1.13 0.80 10.95
N LEU A 128 -2.30 1.25 10.48
CA LEU A 128 -3.58 0.96 11.12
C LEU A 128 -3.87 -0.53 11.18
N LEU A 129 -3.72 -1.23 10.06
CA LEU A 129 -3.98 -2.66 9.99
C LEU A 129 -3.03 -3.47 10.88
N ASN A 130 -1.75 -3.09 10.93
CA ASN A 130 -0.74 -3.78 11.73
C ASN A 130 -0.92 -3.60 13.25
N ARG A 131 -1.56 -2.52 13.69
CA ARG A 131 -1.72 -2.20 15.11
C ARG A 131 -2.97 -2.79 15.76
N HIS A 132 -3.78 -3.53 15.01
CA HIS A 132 -5.03 -4.18 15.51
C HIS A 132 -5.95 -3.21 16.27
N ILE A 133 -6.00 -1.96 15.84
CA ILE A 133 -6.78 -0.91 16.48
C ILE A 133 -8.18 -0.92 15.90
N SER A 134 -9.16 -0.73 16.78
CA SER A 134 -10.55 -0.60 16.34
C SER A 134 -10.73 0.67 15.52
N PHE A 135 -11.07 0.52 14.27
CA PHE A 135 -11.45 1.61 13.38
C PHE A 135 -12.68 1.18 12.56
N HIS A 136 -13.32 2.14 11.95
CA HIS A 136 -14.46 1.89 11.06
C HIS A 136 -14.37 2.78 9.84
N ALA A 137 -14.95 2.30 8.73
CA ALA A 137 -15.00 3.07 7.50
C ALA A 137 -15.81 4.36 7.73
N HIS A 138 -15.27 5.47 7.24
CA HIS A 138 -15.88 6.77 7.34
C HIS A 138 -16.11 7.36 5.95
N PRO A 139 -17.21 8.08 5.68
CA PRO A 139 -17.38 8.85 4.45
C PRO A 139 -16.22 9.82 4.27
N PHE A 140 -15.78 10.02 3.03
CA PHE A 140 -14.71 10.97 2.72
C PHE A 140 -15.15 12.39 3.13
N LEU A 141 -14.29 13.08 3.88
CA LEU A 141 -14.51 14.44 4.32
C LEU A 141 -13.39 15.35 3.78
N ASN A 142 -13.76 16.33 2.98
CA ASN A 142 -12.84 17.35 2.45
C ASN A 142 -12.53 18.49 3.42
N VAL A 143 -12.97 18.38 4.67
CA VAL A 143 -12.94 19.50 5.63
C VAL A 143 -12.06 19.12 6.80
N GLY A 144 -11.03 19.93 7.12
CA GLY A 144 -10.22 19.82 8.31
C GLY A 144 -8.72 20.01 8.06
N GLN A 145 -7.99 20.09 9.13
CA GLN A 145 -6.54 20.23 9.11
C GLN A 145 -5.88 18.87 8.94
N ARG A 146 -4.85 18.79 8.08
CA ARG A 146 -3.99 17.60 8.00
C ARG A 146 -3.15 17.53 9.27
N VAL A 147 -3.17 16.39 9.94
CA VAL A 147 -2.45 16.18 11.20
C VAL A 147 -1.72 14.83 11.18
N ARG A 148 -0.67 14.75 12.00
CA ARG A 148 0.11 13.53 12.22
C ARG A 148 0.09 13.19 13.70
N ILE A 149 -0.01 11.90 14.03
CA ILE A 149 0.11 11.43 15.41
C ILE A 149 1.58 11.39 15.81
N ARG A 150 1.93 12.11 16.90
CA ARG A 150 3.31 12.24 17.39
C ARG A 150 3.78 11.09 18.26
N SER A 151 2.88 10.47 19.00
CA SER A 151 3.25 9.49 20.02
C SER A 151 2.22 8.39 20.18
N GLY A 152 2.62 7.31 20.86
CA GLY A 152 1.78 6.15 21.11
C GLY A 152 1.81 5.12 19.99
N SER A 153 0.86 4.19 20.06
CA SER A 153 0.79 3.05 19.14
C SER A 153 0.53 3.43 17.67
N LEU A 154 0.07 4.64 17.42
CA LEU A 154 -0.24 5.19 16.08
C LEU A 154 0.74 6.26 15.61
N GLN A 155 1.89 6.37 16.23
CA GLN A 155 2.90 7.35 15.82
C GLN A 155 3.20 7.26 14.31
N GLY A 156 3.21 8.40 13.64
CA GLY A 156 3.48 8.53 12.21
C GLY A 156 2.24 8.44 11.32
N VAL A 157 1.07 8.10 11.84
CA VAL A 157 -0.17 8.11 11.05
C VAL A 157 -0.59 9.54 10.77
N GLU A 158 -0.80 9.85 9.49
CA GLU A 158 -1.30 11.13 9.02
C GLU A 158 -2.76 11.04 8.61
N GLY A 159 -3.51 12.12 8.81
CA GLY A 159 -4.89 12.20 8.39
C GLY A 159 -5.48 13.58 8.62
N ILE A 160 -6.79 13.67 8.44
CA ILE A 160 -7.54 14.90 8.65
C ILE A 160 -8.22 14.81 10.02
N LEU A 161 -8.05 15.87 10.81
CA LEU A 161 -8.74 15.99 12.09
C LEU A 161 -10.21 16.32 11.85
N VAL A 162 -11.09 15.55 12.47
CA VAL A 162 -12.55 15.78 12.41
C VAL A 162 -13.12 15.71 13.81
N GLU A 163 -13.95 16.68 14.15
CA GLU A 163 -14.74 16.68 15.38
C GLU A 163 -16.12 16.09 15.10
N LYS A 164 -16.52 15.12 15.90
CA LYS A 164 -17.84 14.51 15.80
C LYS A 164 -18.37 14.21 17.19
N ASN A 165 -19.48 14.85 17.57
CA ASN A 165 -20.14 14.67 18.88
C ASN A 165 -19.20 14.85 20.07
N ASP A 166 -18.45 15.94 20.11
CA ASP A 166 -17.43 16.28 21.14
C ASP A 166 -16.24 15.30 21.25
N ASP A 167 -16.16 14.28 20.41
CA ASP A 167 -15.01 13.37 20.31
C ASP A 167 -14.09 13.76 19.16
N LEU A 168 -12.81 13.96 19.47
CA LEU A 168 -11.78 14.16 18.44
C LEU A 168 -11.48 12.83 17.76
N SER A 169 -11.57 12.82 16.46
CA SER A 169 -11.24 11.67 15.62
C SER A 169 -10.23 12.05 14.54
N LEU A 170 -9.28 11.16 14.28
CA LEU A 170 -8.41 11.24 13.12
C LEU A 170 -9.07 10.51 11.97
N VAL A 171 -9.20 11.17 10.84
CA VAL A 171 -9.69 10.56 9.62
C VAL A 171 -8.53 10.38 8.65
N VAL A 172 -8.16 9.14 8.41
CA VAL A 172 -7.18 8.75 7.37
C VAL A 172 -7.95 8.53 6.08
N SER A 173 -7.59 9.26 5.05
CA SER A 173 -8.31 9.24 3.77
C SER A 173 -7.41 8.76 2.64
N VAL A 174 -7.96 7.96 1.75
CA VAL A 174 -7.39 7.71 0.41
C VAL A 174 -8.23 8.49 -0.58
N GLN A 175 -7.73 9.65 -1.00
CA GLN A 175 -8.53 10.65 -1.74
C GLN A 175 -9.03 10.13 -3.08
N ILE A 176 -8.19 9.39 -3.79
CA ILE A 176 -8.53 8.91 -5.14
C ILE A 176 -9.72 7.97 -5.17
N ILE A 177 -9.96 7.21 -4.11
CA ILE A 177 -11.13 6.32 -3.99
C ILE A 177 -12.25 6.94 -3.15
N GLN A 178 -12.06 8.15 -2.63
CA GLN A 178 -13.00 8.85 -1.76
C GLN A 178 -13.47 8.00 -0.56
N ARG A 179 -12.53 7.30 0.06
CA ARG A 179 -12.77 6.47 1.25
C ARG A 179 -11.89 6.93 2.40
N SER A 180 -12.43 6.86 3.58
CA SER A 180 -11.77 7.29 4.80
C SER A 180 -11.98 6.30 5.93
N LEU A 181 -11.03 6.28 6.87
CA LEU A 181 -11.07 5.53 8.11
C LEU A 181 -11.08 6.51 9.27
N ALA A 182 -11.99 6.34 10.22
CA ALA A 182 -12.05 7.18 11.41
C ALA A 182 -11.47 6.43 12.62
N ILE A 183 -10.60 7.09 13.36
CA ILE A 183 -9.95 6.59 14.57
C ILE A 183 -10.21 7.58 15.69
N ARG A 184 -10.66 7.13 16.86
CA ARG A 184 -10.76 8.00 18.04
C ARG A 184 -9.37 8.37 18.55
N LEU A 185 -9.17 9.65 18.83
CA LEU A 185 -7.88 10.19 19.27
C LEU A 185 -7.72 10.24 20.80
N ALA A 186 -8.61 9.62 21.56
CA ALA A 186 -8.50 9.61 23.01
C ALA A 186 -7.10 9.14 23.47
N GLY A 187 -6.34 10.04 24.08
CA GLY A 187 -4.98 9.76 24.59
C GLY A 187 -3.83 9.87 23.59
N TYR A 188 -4.08 10.30 22.35
CA TYR A 188 -3.02 10.54 21.38
C TYR A 188 -2.61 12.02 21.30
N GLN A 189 -1.31 12.27 21.12
CA GLN A 189 -0.79 13.60 20.81
C GLN A 189 -0.70 13.76 19.28
N ILE A 190 -1.19 14.86 18.77
CA ILE A 190 -1.21 15.19 17.34
C ILE A 190 -0.44 16.47 17.06
N GLU A 191 0.08 16.63 15.85
CA GLU A 191 0.69 17.84 15.34
C GLU A 191 0.19 18.15 13.93
N ALA A 192 0.35 19.39 13.48
CA ALA A 192 0.12 19.74 12.08
C ALA A 192 1.12 18.99 11.20
N ALA A 193 0.66 18.40 10.10
CA ALA A 193 1.48 17.69 9.13
C ALA A 193 1.94 18.60 8.01
#